data_f42ba7e9afbf5a96cbce2b82bdd69278
#
_entry.id   f42ba7e9afbf5a96cbce2b82bdd69278
#
_cell.length_a   1.000
_cell.length_b   1.000
_cell.length_c   1.000
_cell.angle_alpha   90.00
_cell.angle_beta   90.00
_cell.angle_gamma   90.00
#
_symmetry.space_group_name_H-M   'P 1'
#
loop_
_entity.id
_entity.type
_entity.pdbx_description
1 polymer ?
#
loop_
_entity_poly.entity_id
_entity_poly.type
_entity_poly.pdbx_seq_one_letter_code
_entity_poly.pdbx_strand_id
1 'polypeptide(L)'
;RLYVRPASNLSKRKTKYSTILVEHKCQLISLDSTFPNRFVKYAIINKKLPMFKNFKLIRSEIPVGNHRFDFLLLNSENQKYFLEVKSVTFVENKVAKFPDAVTERGKRHALALKNLVQKGQRAGILFVCQRSDAYSFAPMWERDYDLAKAVFDANSEGVDIWCITLSVNKKEIRFCREIPVNLKFESKHKV
;
A
#
# COMPACT_ATOMS: atom_id res chain seq x y z
N ARG A 1 -20.42 11.06 7.24
CA ARG A 1 -21.27 10.69 6.09
C ARG A 1 -20.63 9.53 5.34
N LEU A 2 -21.44 8.55 4.88
CA LEU A 2 -21.00 7.45 4.03
C LEU A 2 -21.49 7.67 2.60
N TYR A 3 -20.65 7.30 1.63
CA TYR A 3 -21.00 7.28 0.21
C TYR A 3 -20.95 5.84 -0.28
N VAL A 4 -22.01 5.41 -0.92
CA VAL A 4 -22.19 4.05 -1.38
C VAL A 4 -22.43 4.03 -2.89
N ARG A 5 -22.10 2.91 -3.54
CA ARG A 5 -22.51 2.62 -4.91
C ARG A 5 -23.29 1.31 -4.96
N PRO A 6 -24.18 1.11 -5.93
CA PRO A 6 -24.80 -0.20 -6.17
C PRO A 6 -23.73 -1.26 -6.37
N ALA A 7 -23.97 -2.45 -5.83
CA ALA A 7 -23.06 -3.58 -6.00
C ALA A 7 -23.19 -4.16 -7.41
N SER A 8 -22.07 -4.44 -8.06
CA SER A 8 -22.03 -4.94 -9.45
C SER A 8 -22.42 -6.42 -9.59
N ASN A 9 -22.51 -7.17 -8.50
CA ASN A 9 -22.83 -8.60 -8.55
C ASN A 9 -23.72 -9.00 -7.36
N LEU A 10 -25.04 -8.89 -7.55
CA LEU A 10 -26.03 -9.10 -6.50
C LEU A 10 -26.25 -10.60 -6.16
N SER A 11 -25.96 -11.53 -7.08
CA SER A 11 -26.23 -12.96 -6.90
C SER A 11 -25.37 -13.63 -5.83
N LYS A 12 -24.21 -13.04 -5.48
CA LYS A 12 -23.24 -13.58 -4.51
C LYS A 12 -23.10 -12.75 -3.24
N ARG A 13 -23.95 -11.72 -3.03
CA ARG A 13 -23.80 -10.77 -1.93
C ARG A 13 -25.09 -10.61 -1.13
N LYS A 14 -24.91 -10.47 0.19
CA LYS A 14 -26.00 -10.16 1.12
C LYS A 14 -26.44 -8.69 1.08
N THR A 15 -25.59 -7.79 0.56
CA THR A 15 -25.83 -6.34 0.54
C THR A 15 -25.96 -5.80 -0.89
N LYS A 16 -26.92 -4.91 -1.11
CA LYS A 16 -27.18 -4.26 -2.41
C LYS A 16 -26.20 -3.12 -2.73
N TYR A 17 -25.47 -2.64 -1.74
CA TYR A 17 -24.55 -1.49 -1.87
C TYR A 17 -23.17 -1.83 -1.32
N SER A 18 -22.15 -1.14 -1.84
CA SER A 18 -20.79 -1.13 -1.31
C SER A 18 -20.46 0.28 -0.85
N THR A 19 -19.96 0.43 0.37
CA THR A 19 -19.40 1.70 0.84
C THR A 19 -18.08 1.93 0.12
N ILE A 20 -17.92 3.11 -0.49
CA ILE A 20 -16.73 3.47 -1.28
C ILE A 20 -15.95 4.62 -0.65
N LEU A 21 -16.64 5.57 0.00
CA LEU A 21 -16.01 6.69 0.69
C LEU A 21 -16.68 6.93 2.04
N VAL A 22 -15.89 7.45 2.98
CA VAL A 22 -16.38 8.02 4.23
C VAL A 22 -15.87 9.45 4.37
N GLU A 23 -16.73 10.33 4.87
CA GLU A 23 -16.37 11.67 5.29
C GLU A 23 -16.17 11.69 6.80
N HIS A 24 -14.96 11.96 7.24
CA HIS A 24 -14.57 12.05 8.63
C HIS A 24 -13.75 13.32 8.86
N LYS A 25 -14.16 14.19 9.79
CA LYS A 25 -13.47 15.46 10.11
C LYS A 25 -13.13 16.28 8.87
N CYS A 26 -14.11 16.50 7.98
CA CYS A 26 -13.97 17.21 6.70
C CYS A 26 -13.00 16.56 5.70
N GLN A 27 -12.53 15.34 5.96
CA GLN A 27 -11.67 14.57 5.06
C GLN A 27 -12.47 13.45 4.39
N LEU A 28 -12.39 13.33 3.07
CA LEU A 28 -12.88 12.16 2.34
C LEU A 28 -11.80 11.08 2.31
N ILE A 29 -12.20 9.88 2.69
CA ILE A 29 -11.35 8.69 2.76
C ILE A 29 -11.94 7.63 1.84
N SER A 30 -11.17 7.10 0.92
CA SER A 30 -11.59 5.95 0.12
C SER A 30 -11.49 4.66 0.96
N LEU A 31 -12.55 3.84 0.91
CA LEU A 31 -12.64 2.57 1.61
C LEU A 31 -12.60 1.36 0.65
N ASP A 32 -12.46 1.60 -0.65
CA ASP A 32 -12.32 0.52 -1.63
C ASP A 32 -10.91 -0.08 -1.53
N SER A 33 -10.79 -1.20 -0.85
CA SER A 33 -9.50 -1.90 -0.64
C SER A 33 -8.85 -2.40 -1.95
N THR A 34 -9.61 -2.51 -3.04
CA THR A 34 -9.09 -2.91 -4.36
C THR A 34 -8.63 -1.72 -5.20
N PHE A 35 -9.00 -0.51 -4.80
CA PHE A 35 -8.68 0.71 -5.53
C PHE A 35 -7.17 0.97 -5.62
N PRO A 36 -6.35 0.81 -4.55
CA PRO A 36 -4.92 1.04 -4.60
C PRO A 36 -4.22 0.29 -5.74
N ASN A 37 -4.49 -0.99 -5.93
CA ASN A 37 -3.88 -1.77 -7.00
C ASN A 37 -4.27 -1.25 -8.40
N ARG A 38 -5.55 -0.90 -8.59
CA ARG A 38 -6.01 -0.31 -9.86
C ARG A 38 -5.37 1.05 -10.11
N PHE A 39 -5.28 1.88 -9.08
CA PHE A 39 -4.64 3.19 -9.14
C PHE A 39 -3.15 3.07 -9.48
N VAL A 40 -2.40 2.22 -8.75
CA VAL A 40 -0.96 2.03 -8.96
C VAL A 40 -0.69 1.50 -10.36
N LYS A 41 -1.46 0.51 -10.84
CA LYS A 41 -1.37 0.02 -12.23
C LYS A 41 -1.51 1.16 -13.25
N TYR A 42 -2.58 1.94 -13.13
CA TYR A 42 -2.83 3.09 -14.01
C TYR A 42 -1.69 4.11 -13.91
N ALA A 43 -1.25 4.43 -12.70
CA ALA A 43 -0.26 5.47 -12.45
C ALA A 43 1.15 5.06 -12.93
N ILE A 44 1.53 3.78 -12.87
CA ILE A 44 2.79 3.28 -13.45
C ILE A 44 2.73 3.35 -14.98
N ILE A 45 1.65 2.85 -15.60
CA ILE A 45 1.48 2.87 -17.07
C ILE A 45 1.56 4.30 -17.61
N ASN A 46 0.95 5.26 -16.90
CA ASN A 46 0.88 6.67 -17.30
C ASN A 46 2.01 7.53 -16.72
N LYS A 47 3.06 6.91 -16.12
CA LYS A 47 4.24 7.61 -15.55
C LYS A 47 3.91 8.70 -14.52
N LYS A 48 2.83 8.49 -13.74
CA LYS A 48 2.34 9.46 -12.75
C LYS A 48 2.94 9.29 -11.36
N LEU A 49 3.70 8.22 -11.11
CA LEU A 49 4.42 7.98 -9.86
C LEU A 49 5.90 8.26 -10.07
N PRO A 50 6.48 9.31 -9.42
CA PRO A 50 7.88 9.71 -9.63
C PRO A 50 8.87 8.56 -9.41
N MET A 51 8.70 7.77 -8.32
CA MET A 51 9.57 6.65 -7.98
C MET A 51 9.56 5.52 -9.02
N PHE A 52 8.50 5.41 -9.82
CA PHE A 52 8.37 4.40 -10.87
C PHE A 52 8.41 4.97 -12.29
N LYS A 53 8.87 6.22 -12.48
CA LYS A 53 8.89 6.89 -13.80
C LYS A 53 9.68 6.10 -14.84
N ASN A 54 10.78 5.47 -14.44
CA ASN A 54 11.68 4.71 -15.32
C ASN A 54 11.36 3.20 -15.35
N PHE A 55 10.23 2.80 -14.77
CA PHE A 55 9.80 1.41 -14.80
C PHE A 55 8.72 1.18 -15.84
N LYS A 56 8.72 -0.03 -16.43
CA LYS A 56 7.67 -0.55 -17.32
C LYS A 56 6.92 -1.65 -16.60
N LEU A 57 5.59 -1.59 -16.60
CA LEU A 57 4.75 -2.67 -16.10
C LEU A 57 4.81 -3.84 -17.07
N ILE A 58 5.19 -5.02 -16.58
CA ILE A 58 5.25 -6.25 -17.37
C ILE A 58 4.02 -7.10 -17.11
N ARG A 59 3.68 -7.32 -15.83
CA ARG A 59 2.58 -8.19 -15.46
C ARG A 59 1.99 -7.80 -14.11
N SER A 60 0.68 -7.99 -13.96
CA SER A 60 -0.01 -7.97 -12.67
C SER A 60 -0.18 -9.39 -12.15
N GLU A 61 -0.33 -9.53 -10.82
CA GLU A 61 -0.64 -10.81 -10.16
C GLU A 61 0.41 -11.90 -10.46
N ILE A 62 1.67 -11.66 -10.04
CA ILE A 62 2.81 -12.53 -10.33
C ILE A 62 2.92 -13.65 -9.30
N PRO A 63 2.75 -14.92 -9.68
CA PRO A 63 3.05 -16.04 -8.81
C PRO A 63 4.57 -16.21 -8.65
N VAL A 64 5.03 -16.32 -7.39
CA VAL A 64 6.40 -16.63 -7.03
C VAL A 64 6.36 -17.62 -5.86
N GLY A 65 6.64 -18.89 -6.12
CA GLY A 65 6.43 -19.95 -5.15
C GLY A 65 4.97 -19.97 -4.66
N ASN A 66 4.78 -19.92 -3.35
CA ASN A 66 3.46 -19.90 -2.71
C ASN A 66 2.89 -18.47 -2.53
N HIS A 67 3.53 -17.45 -3.12
CA HIS A 67 3.13 -16.05 -3.03
C HIS A 67 2.63 -15.54 -4.37
N ARG A 68 1.82 -14.48 -4.34
CA ARG A 68 1.38 -13.75 -5.52
C ARG A 68 1.53 -12.26 -5.25
N PHE A 69 2.53 -11.64 -5.89
CA PHE A 69 2.79 -10.21 -5.79
C PHE A 69 1.94 -9.42 -6.79
N ASP A 70 1.67 -8.17 -6.46
CA ASP A 70 0.75 -7.36 -7.24
C ASP A 70 1.30 -7.00 -8.63
N PHE A 71 2.60 -6.65 -8.74
CA PHE A 71 3.19 -6.24 -10.02
C PHE A 71 4.63 -6.73 -10.21
N LEU A 72 4.93 -7.07 -11.46
CA LEU A 72 6.29 -7.20 -11.98
C LEU A 72 6.57 -6.02 -12.88
N LEU A 73 7.63 -5.27 -12.56
CA LEU A 73 8.12 -4.15 -13.35
C LEU A 73 9.51 -4.48 -13.91
N LEU A 74 9.91 -3.77 -14.97
CA LEU A 74 11.29 -3.70 -15.44
C LEU A 74 11.79 -2.26 -15.37
N ASN A 75 13.01 -2.06 -14.89
CA ASN A 75 13.68 -0.77 -14.98
C ASN A 75 14.31 -0.57 -16.38
N SER A 76 14.99 0.57 -16.58
CA SER A 76 15.70 0.88 -17.84
C SER A 76 16.83 -0.09 -18.21
N GLU A 77 17.35 -0.82 -17.22
CA GLU A 77 18.42 -1.84 -17.39
C GLU A 77 17.85 -3.25 -17.57
N ASN A 78 16.53 -3.38 -17.80
CA ASN A 78 15.82 -4.65 -17.89
C ASN A 78 15.87 -5.52 -16.61
N GLN A 79 16.19 -4.94 -15.46
CA GLN A 79 16.16 -5.66 -14.20
C GLN A 79 14.73 -5.76 -13.68
N LYS A 80 14.37 -6.95 -13.18
CA LYS A 80 13.06 -7.24 -12.60
C LYS A 80 12.92 -6.54 -11.25
N TYR A 81 11.73 -5.97 -11.02
CA TYR A 81 11.32 -5.36 -9.77
C TYR A 81 9.95 -5.89 -9.34
N PHE A 82 9.88 -6.53 -8.19
CA PHE A 82 8.65 -7.09 -7.64
C PHE A 82 8.03 -6.07 -6.69
N LEU A 83 6.79 -5.68 -6.97
CA LEU A 83 6.09 -4.66 -6.19
C LEU A 83 4.84 -5.25 -5.54
N GLU A 84 4.74 -5.07 -4.22
CA GLU A 84 3.54 -5.32 -3.43
C GLU A 84 2.89 -4.00 -3.04
N VAL A 85 1.57 -3.90 -3.13
CA VAL A 85 0.79 -2.72 -2.78
C VAL A 85 -0.03 -2.96 -1.52
N LYS A 86 -0.03 -2.01 -0.60
CA LYS A 86 -0.82 -2.06 0.64
C LYS A 86 -1.74 -0.86 0.74
N SER A 87 -3.02 -1.13 1.00
CA SER A 87 -4.02 -0.09 1.26
C SER A 87 -3.89 0.43 2.69
N VAL A 88 -3.81 1.75 2.86
CA VAL A 88 -3.77 2.42 4.16
C VAL A 88 -4.92 3.43 4.24
N THR A 89 -5.72 3.34 5.30
CA THR A 89 -6.82 4.28 5.56
C THR A 89 -6.72 4.93 6.94
N PHE A 90 -5.96 4.30 7.85
CA PHE A 90 -5.81 4.80 9.21
C PHE A 90 -4.72 5.87 9.28
N VAL A 91 -5.09 7.04 9.80
CA VAL A 91 -4.18 8.18 10.05
C VAL A 91 -4.47 8.73 11.44
N GLU A 92 -3.43 8.82 12.24
CA GLU A 92 -3.47 9.41 13.56
C GLU A 92 -2.33 10.43 13.69
N ASN A 93 -2.62 11.62 14.21
CA ASN A 93 -1.64 12.72 14.37
C ASN A 93 -0.83 12.98 13.08
N LYS A 94 -1.51 12.95 11.92
CA LYS A 94 -0.92 13.12 10.58
C LYS A 94 0.06 12.02 10.16
N VAL A 95 0.13 10.91 10.89
CA VAL A 95 0.92 9.73 10.55
C VAL A 95 -0.02 8.67 9.97
N ALA A 96 0.23 8.25 8.73
CA ALA A 96 -0.42 7.07 8.15
C ALA A 96 0.15 5.81 8.82
N LYS A 97 -0.71 4.91 9.24
CA LYS A 97 -0.30 3.71 10.00
C LYS A 97 -0.88 2.44 9.37
N PHE A 98 -0.11 1.37 9.39
CA PHE A 98 -0.49 0.05 8.88
C PHE A 98 0.12 -1.06 9.76
N PRO A 99 -0.62 -2.16 9.99
CA PRO A 99 -1.97 -2.46 9.55
C PRO A 99 -3.03 -1.96 10.55
N ASP A 100 -4.29 -1.87 10.11
CA ASP A 100 -5.44 -1.62 10.97
C ASP A 100 -5.90 -2.87 11.74
N ALA A 101 -5.52 -4.07 11.28
CA ALA A 101 -5.72 -5.36 11.93
C ALA A 101 -4.53 -6.30 11.67
N VAL A 102 -4.29 -7.25 12.58
CA VAL A 102 -3.23 -8.26 12.43
C VAL A 102 -3.36 -9.03 11.11
N THR A 103 -2.25 -9.17 10.37
CA THR A 103 -2.25 -9.79 9.06
C THR A 103 -1.05 -10.72 8.80
N GLU A 104 -1.22 -12.00 9.04
CA GLU A 104 -0.25 -13.04 8.69
C GLU A 104 0.13 -13.03 7.19
N ARG A 105 -0.83 -12.70 6.32
CA ARG A 105 -0.55 -12.57 4.89
C ARG A 105 0.42 -11.41 4.61
N GLY A 106 0.26 -10.29 5.30
CA GLY A 106 1.15 -9.13 5.16
C GLY A 106 2.58 -9.48 5.54
N LYS A 107 2.77 -10.11 6.70
CA LYS A 107 4.06 -10.60 7.19
C LYS A 107 4.73 -11.55 6.18
N ARG A 108 3.99 -12.57 5.71
CA ARG A 108 4.52 -13.52 4.71
C ARG A 108 4.97 -12.84 3.41
N HIS A 109 4.25 -11.83 2.93
CA HIS A 109 4.63 -11.08 1.73
C HIS A 109 5.92 -10.28 1.97
N ALA A 110 6.06 -9.60 3.12
CA ALA A 110 7.29 -8.86 3.44
C ALA A 110 8.53 -9.79 3.50
N LEU A 111 8.39 -10.95 4.16
CA LEU A 111 9.46 -11.96 4.23
C LEU A 111 9.79 -12.56 2.84
N ALA A 112 8.78 -12.77 1.99
CA ALA A 112 9.00 -13.27 0.64
C ALA A 112 9.73 -12.25 -0.25
N LEU A 113 9.43 -10.94 -0.13
CA LEU A 113 10.17 -9.89 -0.82
C LEU A 113 11.63 -9.80 -0.32
N LYS A 114 11.86 -9.89 1.00
CA LYS A 114 13.19 -10.00 1.58
C LYS A 114 13.99 -11.14 0.93
N ASN A 115 13.41 -12.34 0.86
CA ASN A 115 14.06 -13.50 0.25
C ASN A 115 14.36 -13.30 -1.25
N LEU A 116 13.55 -12.53 -1.99
CA LEU A 116 13.83 -12.18 -3.37
C LEU A 116 15.05 -11.27 -3.48
N VAL A 117 15.16 -10.27 -2.60
CA VAL A 117 16.31 -9.36 -2.58
C VAL A 117 17.60 -10.10 -2.21
N GLN A 118 17.56 -11.00 -1.24
CA GLN A 118 18.71 -11.86 -0.89
C GLN A 118 19.16 -12.76 -2.04
N LYS A 119 18.27 -13.06 -3.00
CA LYS A 119 18.57 -13.79 -4.26
C LYS A 119 18.97 -12.87 -5.41
N GLY A 120 19.29 -11.60 -5.14
CA GLY A 120 19.73 -10.63 -6.14
C GLY A 120 18.62 -10.01 -6.99
N GLN A 121 17.34 -10.21 -6.63
CA GLN A 121 16.23 -9.52 -7.27
C GLN A 121 15.99 -8.16 -6.60
N ARG A 122 15.29 -7.27 -7.29
CA ARG A 122 14.84 -6.00 -6.69
C ARG A 122 13.37 -6.10 -6.31
N ALA A 123 13.00 -5.52 -5.18
CA ALA A 123 11.63 -5.58 -4.68
C ALA A 123 11.26 -4.37 -3.82
N GLY A 124 9.95 -4.10 -3.70
CA GLY A 124 9.45 -3.04 -2.84
C GLY A 124 8.03 -3.25 -2.37
N ILE A 125 7.67 -2.50 -1.32
CA ILE A 125 6.31 -2.38 -0.80
C ILE A 125 5.87 -0.93 -0.97
N LEU A 126 4.74 -0.70 -1.61
CA LEU A 126 4.12 0.61 -1.75
C LEU A 126 2.87 0.69 -0.88
N PHE A 127 2.95 1.46 0.20
CA PHE A 127 1.79 1.82 1.00
C PHE A 127 1.04 2.97 0.33
N VAL A 128 -0.25 2.78 0.08
CA VAL A 128 -1.12 3.76 -0.57
C VAL A 128 -2.13 4.27 0.45
N CYS A 129 -1.85 5.44 1.02
CA CYS A 129 -2.74 6.11 1.94
C CYS A 129 -3.90 6.76 1.18
N GLN A 130 -5.11 6.21 1.36
CA GLN A 130 -6.32 6.61 0.62
C GLN A 130 -6.98 7.89 1.18
N ARG A 131 -6.13 8.82 1.61
CA ARG A 131 -6.49 10.16 2.12
C ARG A 131 -5.27 11.09 2.05
N SER A 132 -5.46 12.40 2.09
CA SER A 132 -4.39 13.38 1.81
C SER A 132 -3.78 14.04 3.06
N ASP A 133 -4.32 13.80 4.25
CA ASP A 133 -3.97 14.48 5.50
C ASP A 133 -2.85 13.80 6.30
N ALA A 134 -2.20 12.77 5.73
CA ALA A 134 -0.99 12.19 6.27
C ALA A 134 0.26 12.88 5.71
N TYR A 135 1.29 13.04 6.57
CA TYR A 135 2.57 13.67 6.24
C TYR A 135 3.78 12.76 6.50
N SER A 136 3.56 11.62 7.14
CA SER A 136 4.54 10.55 7.31
C SER A 136 3.82 9.20 7.43
N PHE A 137 4.59 8.12 7.32
CA PHE A 137 4.12 6.76 7.50
C PHE A 137 4.93 6.07 8.59
N ALA A 138 4.26 5.25 9.40
CA ALA A 138 4.91 4.32 10.32
C ALA A 138 4.13 2.99 10.42
N PRO A 139 4.81 1.85 10.60
CA PRO A 139 4.16 0.61 10.98
C PRO A 139 3.45 0.75 12.33
N MET A 140 2.34 0.05 12.50
CA MET A 140 1.62 0.02 13.77
C MET A 140 2.17 -1.13 14.64
N TRP A 141 3.35 -0.91 15.24
CA TRP A 141 4.08 -1.87 16.04
C TRP A 141 3.25 -2.46 17.19
N GLU A 142 2.41 -1.65 17.80
CA GLU A 142 1.53 -2.04 18.89
C GLU A 142 0.36 -2.95 18.45
N ARG A 143 0.02 -2.92 17.16
CA ARG A 143 -1.08 -3.68 16.56
C ARG A 143 -0.61 -5.02 15.99
N ASP A 144 0.50 -5.00 15.28
CA ASP A 144 1.07 -6.15 14.59
C ASP A 144 2.60 -6.04 14.59
N TYR A 145 3.20 -6.42 15.71
CA TYR A 145 4.65 -6.37 15.90
C TYR A 145 5.37 -7.22 14.84
N ASP A 146 4.84 -8.40 14.55
CA ASP A 146 5.47 -9.35 13.63
C ASP A 146 5.55 -8.82 12.19
N LEU A 147 4.46 -8.20 11.71
CA LEU A 147 4.47 -7.54 10.41
C LEU A 147 5.40 -6.32 10.40
N ALA A 148 5.32 -5.47 11.43
CA ALA A 148 6.16 -4.28 11.52
C ALA A 148 7.64 -4.65 11.49
N LYS A 149 8.03 -5.68 12.26
CA LYS A 149 9.39 -6.23 12.25
C LYS A 149 9.76 -6.82 10.89
N ALA A 150 8.87 -7.58 10.25
CA ALA A 150 9.13 -8.15 8.92
C ALA A 150 9.35 -7.07 7.86
N VAL A 151 8.61 -5.96 7.91
CA VAL A 151 8.79 -4.80 7.00
C VAL A 151 10.12 -4.09 7.31
N PHE A 152 10.44 -3.88 8.58
CA PHE A 152 11.72 -3.29 9.01
C PHE A 152 12.90 -4.15 8.52
N ASP A 153 12.88 -5.46 8.79
CA ASP A 153 13.93 -6.40 8.39
C ASP A 153 14.05 -6.49 6.85
N ALA A 154 12.93 -6.47 6.13
CA ALA A 154 12.93 -6.46 4.67
C ALA A 154 13.59 -5.20 4.12
N ASN A 155 13.31 -4.03 4.69
CA ASN A 155 13.94 -2.77 4.30
C ASN A 155 15.45 -2.78 4.59
N SER A 156 15.87 -3.30 5.74
CA SER A 156 17.29 -3.45 6.10
C SER A 156 18.08 -4.34 5.14
N GLU A 157 17.41 -5.26 4.45
CA GLU A 157 18.00 -6.15 3.44
C GLU A 157 17.89 -5.59 2.01
N GLY A 158 17.32 -4.38 1.85
CA GLY A 158 17.25 -3.70 0.56
C GLY A 158 15.90 -3.77 -0.17
N VAL A 159 14.81 -4.19 0.51
CA VAL A 159 13.46 -3.99 -0.02
C VAL A 159 13.10 -2.51 0.10
N ASP A 160 12.75 -1.89 -1.02
CA ASP A 160 12.32 -0.49 -1.02
C ASP A 160 10.96 -0.34 -0.33
N ILE A 161 10.83 0.63 0.56
CA ILE A 161 9.56 0.93 1.24
C ILE A 161 9.13 2.35 0.89
N TRP A 162 7.97 2.47 0.26
CA TRP A 162 7.38 3.72 -0.18
C TRP A 162 6.03 3.96 0.49
N CYS A 163 5.70 5.20 0.72
CA CYS A 163 4.33 5.58 1.06
C CYS A 163 3.90 6.79 0.25
N ILE A 164 2.71 6.70 -0.34
CA ILE A 164 2.07 7.80 -1.05
C ILE A 164 0.72 8.12 -0.44
N THR A 165 0.29 9.38 -0.58
CA THR A 165 -1.06 9.83 -0.24
C THR A 165 -1.86 10.10 -1.50
N LEU A 166 -3.18 9.92 -1.40
CA LEU A 166 -4.13 10.23 -2.46
C LEU A 166 -5.01 11.40 -2.05
N SER A 167 -5.20 12.34 -2.97
CA SER A 167 -6.26 13.34 -2.85
C SER A 167 -7.58 12.70 -3.31
N VAL A 168 -8.55 12.66 -2.41
CA VAL A 168 -9.84 12.00 -2.62
C VAL A 168 -10.94 13.06 -2.62
N ASN A 169 -11.70 13.13 -3.69
CA ASN A 169 -12.93 13.91 -3.76
C ASN A 169 -14.07 13.09 -4.40
N LYS A 170 -15.27 13.66 -4.51
CA LYS A 170 -16.45 12.93 -5.01
C LYS A 170 -16.40 12.60 -6.51
N LYS A 171 -15.51 13.23 -7.27
CA LYS A 171 -15.41 13.06 -8.73
C LYS A 171 -14.21 12.20 -9.12
N GLU A 172 -13.11 12.28 -8.37
CA GLU A 172 -11.86 11.66 -8.74
C GLU A 172 -10.95 11.39 -7.54
N ILE A 173 -9.99 10.50 -7.74
CA ILE A 173 -8.89 10.25 -6.82
C ILE A 173 -7.59 10.44 -7.60
N ARG A 174 -6.67 11.26 -7.05
CA ARG A 174 -5.38 11.58 -7.68
C ARG A 174 -4.22 11.30 -6.74
N PHE A 175 -3.04 11.06 -7.30
CA PHE A 175 -1.78 11.14 -6.56
C PHE A 175 -1.65 12.53 -5.92
N CYS A 176 -1.34 12.57 -4.64
CA CYS A 176 -1.11 13.82 -3.91
C CYS A 176 0.38 14.05 -3.71
N ARG A 177 1.05 13.17 -2.98
CA ARG A 177 2.49 13.22 -2.73
C ARG A 177 3.02 11.92 -2.18
N GLU A 178 4.32 11.73 -2.29
CA GLU A 178 5.09 10.80 -1.48
C GLU A 178 5.31 11.39 -0.09
N ILE A 179 5.31 10.54 0.93
CA ILE A 179 5.55 10.94 2.33
C ILE A 179 6.67 10.09 2.93
N PRO A 180 7.47 10.68 3.85
CA PRO A 180 8.55 9.96 4.52
C PRO A 180 8.05 8.74 5.29
N VAL A 181 8.86 7.68 5.26
CA VAL A 181 8.62 6.42 5.95
C VAL A 181 9.53 6.33 7.18
N ASN A 182 8.96 6.20 8.37
CA ASN A 182 9.67 5.92 9.60
C ASN A 182 9.36 4.49 10.05
N LEU A 183 10.32 3.58 9.88
CA LEU A 183 10.19 2.17 10.27
C LEU A 183 10.70 1.88 11.69
N LYS A 184 11.27 2.86 12.38
CA LYS A 184 11.84 2.65 13.72
C LYS A 184 10.76 2.29 14.72
N PHE A 185 11.07 1.35 15.59
CA PHE A 185 10.26 1.07 16.77
C PHE A 185 10.43 2.22 17.77
N GLU A 186 9.41 3.01 17.95
CA GLU A 186 9.36 4.01 19.02
C GLU A 186 8.67 3.36 20.22
N SER A 187 9.44 2.94 21.23
CA SER A 187 8.84 2.59 22.51
C SER A 187 8.16 3.85 23.06
N LYS A 188 6.84 3.81 23.21
CA LYS A 188 6.17 4.88 23.98
C LYS A 188 6.76 4.81 25.38
N HIS A 189 7.63 5.74 25.75
CA HIS A 189 7.96 5.95 27.14
C HIS A 189 6.63 6.19 27.85
N LYS A 190 6.23 5.22 28.71
CA LYS A 190 5.19 5.48 29.70
C LYS A 190 5.73 6.58 30.60
N VAL A 191 5.20 7.80 30.45
CA VAL A 191 5.28 8.83 31.46
C VAL A 191 4.22 8.54 32.51
#